data_856cddc56b2a3595cffe5e274d193222
#
_entry.id   856cddc56b2a3595cffe5e274d193222
#
_cell.length_a   1.000
_cell.length_b   1.000
_cell.length_c   1.000
_cell.angle_alpha   90.00
_cell.angle_beta   90.00
_cell.angle_gamma   90.00
#
_symmetry.space_group_name_H-M   'P 1'
#
loop_
_entity.id
_entity.type
_entity.pdbx_description
1 polymer ?
#
loop_
_entity_poly.entity_id
_entity_poly.type
_entity_poly.pdbx_seq_one_letter_code
_entity_poly.pdbx_strand_id
1 'polypeptide(L)'
;MKLRLMSNNQWLCDKNQPDWEAKGMDCSPTVRERAFARLYHEVSPDVVGLQEVSGIMADKLVRYLAEIGERYALLWGKDTPILYRQEKFELVDSDFALYPEEFPGHEGCFNNNKSKSWNIAVFRVKEDGKLFVFATTHLWWKSSNPNSKNYQPFSDEARAYQLELLMARVAEFRAKYGNCLAVIVGDMNADYNTKVVQAALANGYVHGHDAAVEYANNEHGYHWCGKDGFVPYVPKPFENGIDHIFITGAPKGFVRRFDRVTPDYYLPVSDHSPVWIDIDE
;
A
#
# COMPACT_ATOMS: atom_id res chain seq x y z
N MET A 1 -4.43 -1.58 -21.95
CA MET A 1 -4.83 -1.74 -20.53
C MET A 1 -4.66 -0.40 -19.83
N LYS A 2 -5.76 0.21 -19.36
CA LYS A 2 -5.73 1.48 -18.62
C LYS A 2 -6.22 1.24 -17.21
N LEU A 3 -5.36 1.44 -16.22
CA LEU A 3 -5.66 1.15 -14.81
C LEU A 3 -5.14 2.25 -13.89
N ARG A 4 -5.88 2.49 -12.81
CA ARG A 4 -5.44 3.24 -11.65
C ARG A 4 -5.20 2.29 -10.49
N LEU A 5 -3.97 2.24 -10.01
CA LEU A 5 -3.52 1.33 -8.96
C LEU A 5 -3.05 2.15 -7.74
N MET A 6 -3.52 1.77 -6.55
CA MET A 6 -3.33 2.55 -5.32
C MET A 6 -2.75 1.70 -4.20
N SER A 7 -1.95 2.32 -3.32
CA SER A 7 -1.61 1.85 -1.98
C SER A 7 -2.28 2.74 -0.93
N ASN A 8 -2.85 2.13 0.10
CA ASN A 8 -3.46 2.87 1.20
C ASN A 8 -3.33 2.14 2.53
N ASN A 9 -2.44 2.61 3.40
CA ASN A 9 -2.44 2.22 4.80
C ASN A 9 -3.59 2.92 5.52
N GLN A 10 -4.52 2.14 6.11
CA GLN A 10 -5.71 2.65 6.78
C GLN A 10 -5.53 2.88 8.30
N TRP A 11 -4.32 2.68 8.80
CA TRP A 11 -3.98 2.92 10.20
C TRP A 11 -4.89 2.19 11.19
N LEU A 12 -4.88 0.89 11.20
CA LEU A 12 -5.57 -0.06 12.09
C LEU A 12 -6.70 0.57 12.93
N CYS A 13 -7.80 0.93 12.30
CA CYS A 13 -8.82 1.78 12.88
C CYS A 13 -10.04 1.04 13.44
N ASP A 14 -9.91 -0.22 13.79
CA ASP A 14 -10.95 -0.93 14.56
C ASP A 14 -10.96 -0.51 16.03
N LYS A 15 -10.01 0.31 16.44
CA LYS A 15 -9.93 0.94 17.76
C LYS A 15 -9.85 2.44 17.61
N ASN A 16 -10.55 3.15 18.49
CA ASN A 16 -10.33 4.56 18.63
C ASN A 16 -8.90 4.83 19.10
N GLN A 17 -8.32 5.92 18.60
CA GLN A 17 -7.00 6.36 19.01
C GLN A 17 -7.14 7.32 20.21
N PRO A 18 -6.65 6.96 21.40
CA PRO A 18 -6.90 7.75 22.62
C PRO A 18 -6.50 9.21 22.53
N ASP A 19 -5.38 9.49 21.85
CA ASP A 19 -4.90 10.86 21.67
C ASP A 19 -5.82 11.69 20.75
N TRP A 20 -6.55 11.05 19.87
CA TRP A 20 -7.51 11.68 18.97
C TRP A 20 -8.86 11.87 19.63
N GLU A 21 -9.30 10.88 20.41
CA GLU A 21 -10.52 10.99 21.22
C GLU A 21 -10.42 12.13 22.24
N ALA A 22 -9.26 12.29 22.88
CA ALA A 22 -8.99 13.40 23.81
C ALA A 22 -9.14 14.79 23.16
N LYS A 23 -9.10 14.87 21.84
CA LYS A 23 -9.31 16.08 21.03
C LYS A 23 -10.72 16.19 20.46
N GLY A 24 -11.63 15.33 20.88
CA GLY A 24 -13.02 15.33 20.44
C GLY A 24 -13.23 14.75 19.04
N MET A 25 -12.28 13.94 18.52
CA MET A 25 -12.37 13.36 17.19
C MET A 25 -12.95 11.96 17.26
N ASP A 26 -13.92 11.68 16.39
CA ASP A 26 -14.46 10.33 16.21
C ASP A 26 -13.62 9.57 15.18
N CYS A 27 -12.76 8.67 15.68
CA CYS A 27 -11.92 7.79 14.88
C CYS A 27 -12.51 6.38 14.75
N SER A 28 -13.80 6.23 15.00
CA SER A 28 -14.48 4.93 14.90
C SER A 28 -14.41 4.36 13.47
N PRO A 29 -14.43 3.03 13.32
CA PRO A 29 -14.49 2.40 12.01
C PRO A 29 -15.68 2.87 11.16
N THR A 30 -16.76 3.29 11.79
CA THR A 30 -17.95 3.79 11.08
C THR A 30 -17.67 5.11 10.37
N VAL A 31 -17.00 6.04 11.05
CA VAL A 31 -16.67 7.36 10.47
C VAL A 31 -15.54 7.24 9.45
N ARG A 32 -14.49 6.52 9.80
CA ARG A 32 -13.29 6.42 8.96
C ARG A 32 -13.56 5.64 7.68
N GLU A 33 -14.27 4.51 7.74
CA GLU A 33 -14.57 3.72 6.54
C GLU A 33 -15.50 4.44 5.57
N ARG A 34 -16.38 5.33 6.05
CA ARG A 34 -17.16 6.22 5.16
C ARG A 34 -16.27 7.22 4.42
N ALA A 35 -15.25 7.74 5.07
CA ALA A 35 -14.30 8.66 4.45
C ALA A 35 -13.40 7.92 3.43
N PHE A 36 -12.97 6.68 3.72
CA PHE A 36 -12.28 5.85 2.73
C PHE A 36 -13.17 5.52 1.52
N ALA A 37 -14.43 5.16 1.75
CA ALA A 37 -15.37 4.90 0.66
C ALA A 37 -15.57 6.15 -0.24
N ARG A 38 -15.70 7.33 0.38
CA ARG A 38 -15.73 8.61 -0.34
C ARG A 38 -14.46 8.84 -1.16
N LEU A 39 -13.29 8.62 -0.57
CA LEU A 39 -12.02 8.75 -1.26
C LEU A 39 -11.94 7.85 -2.49
N TYR A 40 -12.33 6.58 -2.37
CA TYR A 40 -12.27 5.63 -3.48
C TYR A 40 -13.32 5.93 -4.56
N HIS A 41 -14.43 6.57 -4.19
CA HIS A 41 -15.36 7.11 -5.17
C HIS A 41 -14.73 8.28 -5.95
N GLU A 42 -14.14 9.25 -5.25
CA GLU A 42 -13.56 10.47 -5.86
C GLU A 42 -12.31 10.15 -6.71
N VAL A 43 -11.40 9.32 -6.21
CA VAL A 43 -10.16 8.95 -6.91
C VAL A 43 -10.40 7.86 -7.94
N SER A 44 -11.39 7.01 -7.73
CA SER A 44 -11.80 5.92 -8.62
C SER A 44 -10.68 4.93 -8.95
N PRO A 45 -9.94 4.37 -7.96
CA PRO A 45 -8.93 3.36 -8.22
C PRO A 45 -9.56 2.07 -8.74
N ASP A 46 -8.82 1.36 -9.59
CA ASP A 46 -9.26 0.06 -10.11
C ASP A 46 -8.88 -1.07 -9.16
N VAL A 47 -7.68 -0.97 -8.57
CA VAL A 47 -7.19 -1.89 -7.54
C VAL A 47 -6.51 -1.09 -6.43
N VAL A 48 -6.78 -1.45 -5.18
CA VAL A 48 -6.17 -0.85 -3.98
C VAL A 48 -5.51 -1.93 -3.15
N GLY A 49 -4.22 -1.80 -2.91
CA GLY A 49 -3.52 -2.56 -1.88
C GLY A 49 -3.70 -1.85 -0.54
N LEU A 50 -4.32 -2.53 0.39
CA LEU A 50 -4.58 -2.01 1.73
C LEU A 50 -3.53 -2.48 2.73
N GLN A 51 -3.28 -1.70 3.78
CA GLN A 51 -2.49 -2.09 4.93
C GLN A 51 -3.19 -1.61 6.20
N GLU A 52 -2.95 -2.32 7.31
CA GLU A 52 -3.54 -2.04 8.62
C GLU A 52 -5.09 -2.05 8.62
N VAL A 53 -5.66 -3.07 8.02
CA VAL A 53 -7.12 -3.24 7.91
C VAL A 53 -7.58 -4.46 8.69
N SER A 54 -8.46 -4.24 9.68
CA SER A 54 -9.14 -5.34 10.38
C SER A 54 -10.34 -5.85 9.58
N GLY A 55 -10.86 -7.03 9.97
CA GLY A 55 -12.07 -7.58 9.35
C GLY A 55 -13.29 -6.66 9.48
N ILE A 56 -13.42 -5.97 10.60
CA ILE A 56 -14.52 -5.02 10.84
C ILE A 56 -14.41 -3.82 9.89
N MET A 57 -13.20 -3.32 9.67
CA MET A 57 -12.93 -2.23 8.72
C MET A 57 -13.27 -2.66 7.29
N ALA A 58 -12.75 -3.82 6.87
CA ALA A 58 -12.97 -4.35 5.54
C ALA A 58 -14.45 -4.54 5.22
N ASP A 59 -15.21 -5.14 6.14
CA ASP A 59 -16.66 -5.35 5.98
C ASP A 59 -17.43 -4.02 5.86
N LYS A 60 -17.08 -3.03 6.69
CA LYS A 60 -17.70 -1.70 6.63
C LYS A 60 -17.35 -0.98 5.34
N LEU A 61 -16.08 -1.02 4.92
CA LEU A 61 -15.62 -0.39 3.69
C LEU A 61 -16.37 -0.92 2.46
N VAL A 62 -16.42 -2.23 2.28
CA VAL A 62 -17.12 -2.85 1.15
C VAL A 62 -18.62 -2.50 1.15
N ARG A 63 -19.23 -2.51 2.34
CA ARG A 63 -20.64 -2.11 2.47
C ARG A 63 -20.86 -0.65 2.11
N TYR A 64 -20.04 0.28 2.62
CA TYR A 64 -20.22 1.72 2.31
C TYR A 64 -19.92 2.04 0.84
N LEU A 65 -18.99 1.35 0.22
CA LEU A 65 -18.78 1.46 -1.22
C LEU A 65 -20.02 1.02 -2.00
N ALA A 66 -20.63 -0.11 -1.61
CA ALA A 66 -21.86 -0.57 -2.24
C ALA A 66 -23.04 0.39 -2.03
N GLU A 67 -23.16 1.01 -0.86
CA GLU A 67 -24.20 2.02 -0.54
C GLU A 67 -24.12 3.25 -1.48
N ILE A 68 -22.92 3.62 -1.94
CA ILE A 68 -22.69 4.73 -2.89
C ILE A 68 -22.57 4.28 -4.35
N GLY A 69 -22.90 3.03 -4.65
CA GLY A 69 -22.95 2.49 -6.02
C GLY A 69 -21.61 1.97 -6.56
N GLU A 70 -20.56 1.95 -5.75
CA GLU A 70 -19.25 1.42 -6.13
C GLU A 70 -19.19 -0.11 -5.92
N ARG A 71 -18.75 -0.85 -6.95
CA ARG A 71 -18.71 -2.31 -6.92
C ARG A 71 -17.28 -2.83 -6.82
N TYR A 72 -16.83 -2.96 -5.59
CA TYR A 72 -15.54 -3.60 -5.29
C TYR A 72 -15.73 -4.98 -4.68
N ALA A 73 -14.84 -5.88 -5.03
CA ALA A 73 -14.60 -7.13 -4.31
C ALA A 73 -13.36 -7.01 -3.44
N LEU A 74 -13.30 -7.79 -2.38
CA LEU A 74 -12.18 -7.85 -1.45
C LEU A 74 -11.52 -9.23 -1.50
N LEU A 75 -10.23 -9.28 -1.81
CA LEU A 75 -9.39 -10.43 -1.55
C LEU A 75 -8.78 -10.27 -0.15
N TRP A 76 -9.25 -11.09 0.79
CA TRP A 76 -8.77 -11.01 2.17
C TRP A 76 -7.30 -11.41 2.27
N GLY A 77 -6.53 -10.76 3.11
CA GLY A 77 -5.11 -10.99 3.34
C GLY A 77 -4.70 -10.49 4.72
N LYS A 78 -5.54 -10.73 5.72
CA LYS A 78 -5.31 -10.27 7.09
C LYS A 78 -5.08 -8.76 7.12
N ASP A 79 -3.84 -8.32 7.37
CA ASP A 79 -3.43 -6.92 7.50
C ASP A 79 -3.26 -6.22 6.13
N THR A 80 -3.19 -7.01 5.05
CA THR A 80 -2.89 -6.56 3.69
C THR A 80 -3.92 -7.04 2.66
N PRO A 81 -5.24 -6.70 2.80
CA PRO A 81 -6.23 -7.09 1.80
C PRO A 81 -6.06 -6.30 0.50
N ILE A 82 -6.61 -6.86 -0.59
CA ILE A 82 -6.70 -6.20 -1.91
C ILE A 82 -8.16 -5.92 -2.23
N LEU A 83 -8.47 -4.67 -2.51
CA LEU A 83 -9.77 -4.22 -2.99
C LEU A 83 -9.68 -4.01 -4.51
N TYR A 84 -10.64 -4.52 -5.29
CA TYR A 84 -10.61 -4.42 -6.75
C TYR A 84 -12.00 -4.32 -7.37
N ARG A 85 -12.12 -3.61 -8.51
CA ARG A 85 -13.36 -3.48 -9.27
C ARG A 85 -13.71 -4.79 -9.93
N GLN A 86 -14.74 -5.48 -9.42
CA GLN A 86 -15.14 -6.80 -9.92
C GLN A 86 -15.73 -6.77 -11.34
N GLU A 87 -16.23 -5.64 -11.80
CA GLU A 87 -16.69 -5.49 -13.19
C GLU A 87 -15.53 -5.44 -14.19
N LYS A 88 -14.34 -4.97 -13.77
CA LYS A 88 -13.16 -4.86 -14.64
C LYS A 88 -12.29 -6.10 -14.65
N PHE A 89 -12.29 -6.87 -13.56
CA PHE A 89 -11.32 -7.96 -13.37
C PHE A 89 -11.96 -9.30 -13.07
N GLU A 90 -11.29 -10.35 -13.57
CA GLU A 90 -11.40 -11.73 -13.10
C GLU A 90 -10.18 -12.01 -12.21
N LEU A 91 -10.38 -12.46 -10.98
CA LEU A 91 -9.32 -12.98 -10.13
C LEU A 91 -8.95 -14.39 -10.61
N VAL A 92 -7.75 -14.55 -11.16
CA VAL A 92 -7.28 -15.81 -11.78
C VAL A 92 -6.55 -16.67 -10.77
N ASP A 93 -5.74 -16.04 -9.91
CA ASP A 93 -4.93 -16.73 -8.90
C ASP A 93 -4.59 -15.78 -7.76
N SER A 94 -4.22 -16.31 -6.60
CA SER A 94 -3.83 -15.50 -5.45
C SER A 94 -2.90 -16.23 -4.50
N ASP A 95 -2.16 -15.48 -3.69
CA ASP A 95 -1.29 -15.99 -2.63
C ASP A 95 -1.25 -15.01 -1.47
N PHE A 96 -1.20 -15.56 -0.27
CA PHE A 96 -1.04 -14.78 0.96
C PHE A 96 -0.05 -15.47 1.88
N ALA A 97 0.87 -14.71 2.47
CA ALA A 97 1.71 -15.22 3.53
C ALA A 97 2.11 -14.13 4.55
N LEU A 98 2.34 -14.58 5.77
CA LEU A 98 3.02 -13.79 6.79
C LEU A 98 4.54 -13.86 6.54
N TYR A 99 5.22 -12.75 6.74
CA TYR A 99 6.68 -12.78 6.78
C TYR A 99 7.19 -13.60 7.98
N PRO A 100 8.34 -14.26 7.84
CA PRO A 100 8.96 -14.95 8.96
C PRO A 100 9.27 -13.98 10.11
N GLU A 101 9.24 -14.48 11.32
CA GLU A 101 9.63 -13.71 12.51
C GLU A 101 11.14 -13.50 12.57
N GLU A 102 11.91 -14.42 12.01
CA GLU A 102 13.36 -14.40 11.99
C GLU A 102 13.92 -13.92 10.65
N PHE A 103 15.07 -13.30 10.70
CA PHE A 103 15.84 -12.88 9.55
C PHE A 103 17.19 -13.60 9.56
N PRO A 104 17.54 -14.42 8.56
CA PRO A 104 18.73 -15.26 8.58
C PRO A 104 20.02 -14.49 8.85
N GLY A 105 20.80 -14.96 9.81
CA GLY A 105 22.09 -14.36 10.18
C GLY A 105 22.00 -13.15 11.12
N HIS A 106 20.82 -12.80 11.59
CA HIS A 106 20.60 -11.66 12.47
C HIS A 106 19.71 -12.05 13.65
N GLU A 107 20.09 -11.60 14.85
CA GLU A 107 19.26 -11.78 16.02
C GLU A 107 18.12 -10.78 16.04
N GLY A 108 16.94 -11.23 16.48
CA GLY A 108 15.75 -10.39 16.62
C GLY A 108 14.50 -11.04 16.09
N CYS A 109 13.36 -10.44 16.43
CA CYS A 109 12.06 -10.85 15.91
C CYS A 109 11.48 -9.69 15.09
N PHE A 110 11.22 -9.94 13.80
CA PHE A 110 10.81 -8.93 12.80
C PHE A 110 9.36 -9.11 12.33
N ASN A 111 8.55 -9.89 13.07
CA ASN A 111 7.11 -10.04 12.86
C ASN A 111 6.42 -10.60 14.12
N ASN A 112 6.77 -10.09 15.30
CA ASN A 112 6.35 -10.63 16.60
C ASN A 112 4.82 -10.62 16.82
N ASN A 113 4.09 -9.71 16.20
CA ASN A 113 2.62 -9.63 16.25
C ASN A 113 1.93 -10.27 15.03
N LYS A 114 2.71 -10.90 14.13
CA LYS A 114 2.21 -11.57 12.92
C LYS A 114 1.28 -10.70 12.07
N SER A 115 1.60 -9.41 11.97
CA SER A 115 0.87 -8.45 11.14
C SER A 115 1.59 -8.13 9.83
N LYS A 116 2.90 -8.41 9.73
CA LYS A 116 3.66 -8.15 8.52
C LYS A 116 3.49 -9.28 7.53
N SER A 117 2.98 -8.94 6.34
CA SER A 117 2.49 -9.89 5.35
C SER A 117 2.55 -9.34 3.94
N TRP A 118 2.34 -10.22 2.97
CA TRP A 118 1.96 -9.85 1.62
C TRP A 118 0.66 -10.52 1.21
N ASN A 119 0.01 -9.92 0.22
CA ASN A 119 -1.10 -10.51 -0.49
C ASN A 119 -0.89 -10.27 -1.99
N ILE A 120 -1.03 -11.31 -2.80
CA ILE A 120 -0.82 -11.29 -4.25
C ILE A 120 -2.12 -11.69 -4.94
N ALA A 121 -2.46 -10.99 -6.00
CA ALA A 121 -3.54 -11.33 -6.91
C ALA A 121 -3.02 -11.34 -8.35
N VAL A 122 -3.44 -12.34 -9.13
CA VAL A 122 -3.31 -12.33 -10.57
C VAL A 122 -4.67 -11.97 -11.16
N PHE A 123 -4.73 -10.86 -11.84
CA PHE A 123 -5.94 -10.37 -12.48
C PHE A 123 -5.89 -10.55 -13.99
N ARG A 124 -7.06 -10.93 -14.56
CA ARG A 124 -7.34 -10.77 -15.98
C ARG A 124 -8.22 -9.55 -16.18
N VAL A 125 -7.76 -8.62 -17.00
CA VAL A 125 -8.56 -7.48 -17.43
C VAL A 125 -9.65 -7.99 -18.40
N LYS A 126 -10.92 -7.82 -18.06
CA LYS A 126 -12.04 -8.37 -18.86
C LYS A 126 -12.16 -7.73 -20.24
N GLU A 127 -11.72 -6.49 -20.39
CA GLU A 127 -11.82 -5.73 -21.64
C GLU A 127 -10.90 -6.28 -22.74
N ASP A 128 -9.64 -6.60 -22.40
CA ASP A 128 -8.60 -6.97 -23.38
C ASP A 128 -7.95 -8.34 -23.12
N GLY A 129 -8.33 -9.02 -22.05
CA GLY A 129 -7.82 -10.33 -21.65
C GLY A 129 -6.40 -10.34 -21.08
N LYS A 130 -5.75 -9.18 -20.97
CA LYS A 130 -4.39 -9.09 -20.44
C LYS A 130 -4.31 -9.49 -18.98
N LEU A 131 -3.21 -10.14 -18.63
CA LEU A 131 -2.91 -10.55 -17.26
C LEU A 131 -1.92 -9.59 -16.62
N PHE A 132 -2.08 -9.35 -15.32
CA PHE A 132 -1.06 -8.69 -14.51
C PHE A 132 -1.07 -9.23 -13.07
N VAL A 133 0.07 -9.12 -12.41
CA VAL A 133 0.23 -9.43 -11.00
C VAL A 133 0.13 -8.14 -10.21
N PHE A 134 -0.72 -8.12 -9.20
CA PHE A 134 -0.78 -7.04 -8.21
C PHE A 134 -0.48 -7.60 -6.83
N ALA A 135 0.44 -6.98 -6.12
CA ALA A 135 0.78 -7.36 -4.76
C ALA A 135 0.72 -6.16 -3.82
N THR A 136 0.25 -6.39 -2.60
CA THR A 136 0.32 -5.43 -1.51
C THR A 136 1.12 -6.00 -0.35
N THR A 137 1.83 -5.16 0.38
CA THR A 137 2.65 -5.58 1.52
C THR A 137 2.69 -4.53 2.61
N HIS A 138 2.99 -4.99 3.83
CA HIS A 138 3.30 -4.15 4.98
C HIS A 138 4.55 -4.72 5.65
N LEU A 139 5.67 -3.99 5.56
CA LEU A 139 6.98 -4.42 6.05
C LEU A 139 7.21 -4.06 7.52
N TRP A 140 8.33 -4.51 8.08
CA TRP A 140 8.68 -4.29 9.48
C TRP A 140 8.77 -2.79 9.84
N TRP A 141 8.18 -2.40 10.95
CA TRP A 141 7.94 -1.00 11.31
C TRP A 141 9.01 -0.34 12.18
N LYS A 142 9.86 -1.12 12.87
CA LYS A 142 10.86 -0.52 13.76
C LYS A 142 11.99 0.14 12.99
N SER A 143 12.71 1.02 13.68
CA SER A 143 13.76 1.85 13.09
C SER A 143 15.14 1.26 13.35
N SER A 144 16.04 1.29 12.36
CA SER A 144 17.46 1.01 12.52
C SER A 144 18.24 2.19 13.15
N ASN A 145 17.61 3.36 13.32
CA ASN A 145 18.27 4.51 13.93
C ASN A 145 18.35 4.34 15.46
N PRO A 146 19.56 4.27 16.06
CA PRO A 146 19.72 4.10 17.50
C PRO A 146 19.09 5.19 18.36
N ASN A 147 18.83 6.37 17.80
CA ASN A 147 18.17 7.47 18.49
C ASN A 147 16.63 7.38 18.46
N SER A 148 16.08 6.43 17.73
CA SER A 148 14.63 6.24 17.69
C SER A 148 14.14 5.53 18.95
N LYS A 149 12.99 5.98 19.49
CA LYS A 149 12.29 5.27 20.58
C LYS A 149 11.86 3.85 20.19
N ASN A 150 11.75 3.58 18.89
CA ASN A 150 11.38 2.30 18.31
C ASN A 150 12.61 1.58 17.72
N TYR A 151 13.80 1.85 18.24
CA TYR A 151 15.02 1.24 17.74
C TYR A 151 15.02 -0.28 17.85
N GLN A 152 15.40 -0.91 16.76
CA GLN A 152 15.80 -2.31 16.72
C GLN A 152 16.89 -2.47 15.67
N PRO A 153 18.05 -3.06 16.02
CA PRO A 153 19.11 -3.28 15.05
C PRO A 153 18.62 -4.15 13.88
N PHE A 154 19.20 -3.97 12.71
CA PHE A 154 18.90 -4.71 11.48
C PHE A 154 17.49 -4.54 10.92
N SER A 155 16.73 -3.52 11.35
CA SER A 155 15.38 -3.30 10.85
C SER A 155 15.32 -2.96 9.35
N ASP A 156 16.32 -2.24 8.82
CA ASP A 156 16.40 -1.92 7.39
C ASP A 156 16.73 -3.16 6.55
N GLU A 157 17.64 -4.00 7.04
CA GLU A 157 17.99 -5.27 6.43
C GLU A 157 16.80 -6.23 6.44
N ALA A 158 16.08 -6.30 7.55
CA ALA A 158 14.89 -7.13 7.66
C ALA A 158 13.79 -6.72 6.67
N ARG A 159 13.55 -5.41 6.49
CA ARG A 159 12.61 -4.91 5.48
C ARG A 159 13.05 -5.26 4.06
N ALA A 160 14.33 -5.08 3.74
CA ALA A 160 14.86 -5.45 2.43
C ALA A 160 14.68 -6.94 2.16
N TYR A 161 15.00 -7.80 3.13
CA TYR A 161 14.79 -9.25 3.05
C TYR A 161 13.30 -9.60 2.88
N GLN A 162 12.40 -8.98 3.63
CA GLN A 162 10.96 -9.17 3.47
C GLN A 162 10.50 -8.82 2.06
N LEU A 163 10.95 -7.69 1.51
CA LEU A 163 10.62 -7.32 0.14
C LEU A 163 11.22 -8.30 -0.89
N GLU A 164 12.44 -8.80 -0.68
CA GLU A 164 13.06 -9.80 -1.55
C GLU A 164 12.25 -11.10 -1.59
N LEU A 165 11.74 -11.57 -0.45
CA LEU A 165 10.83 -12.73 -0.41
C LEU A 165 9.56 -12.50 -1.24
N LEU A 166 8.95 -11.33 -1.11
CA LEU A 166 7.79 -10.97 -1.93
C LEU A 166 8.13 -10.91 -3.42
N MET A 167 9.23 -10.24 -3.78
CA MET A 167 9.66 -10.14 -5.18
C MET A 167 9.96 -11.50 -5.81
N ALA A 168 10.58 -12.42 -5.06
CA ALA A 168 10.78 -13.79 -5.50
C ALA A 168 9.44 -14.50 -5.78
N ARG A 169 8.48 -14.34 -4.88
CA ARG A 169 7.14 -14.92 -5.06
C ARG A 169 6.39 -14.31 -6.25
N VAL A 170 6.46 -13.00 -6.43
CA VAL A 170 5.90 -12.30 -7.61
C VAL A 170 6.55 -12.80 -8.90
N ALA A 171 7.87 -13.06 -8.90
CA ALA A 171 8.57 -13.59 -10.07
C ALA A 171 8.07 -14.99 -10.47
N GLU A 172 7.75 -15.87 -9.49
CA GLU A 172 7.12 -17.18 -9.76
C GLU A 172 5.76 -17.02 -10.45
N PHE A 173 4.90 -16.11 -9.96
CA PHE A 173 3.62 -15.83 -10.60
C PHE A 173 3.80 -15.26 -12.00
N ARG A 174 4.71 -14.32 -12.20
CA ARG A 174 5.02 -13.78 -13.53
C ARG A 174 5.46 -14.85 -14.49
N ALA A 175 6.37 -15.75 -14.07
CA ALA A 175 6.83 -16.87 -14.90
C ALA A 175 5.67 -17.81 -15.28
N LYS A 176 4.77 -18.10 -14.34
CA LYS A 176 3.58 -18.93 -14.57
C LYS A 176 2.60 -18.29 -15.56
N TYR A 177 2.49 -16.97 -15.58
CA TYR A 177 1.50 -16.21 -16.37
C TYR A 177 2.11 -15.39 -17.51
N GLY A 178 3.21 -15.86 -18.10
CA GLY A 178 3.77 -15.32 -19.35
C GLY A 178 4.61 -14.05 -19.18
N ASN A 179 5.26 -13.87 -18.04
CA ASN A 179 6.08 -12.69 -17.72
C ASN A 179 5.31 -11.37 -17.80
N CYS A 180 4.03 -11.41 -17.44
CA CYS A 180 3.15 -10.24 -17.46
C CYS A 180 3.66 -9.11 -16.55
N LEU A 181 3.04 -7.93 -16.69
CA LEU A 181 3.23 -6.80 -15.79
C LEU A 181 3.08 -7.23 -14.33
N ALA A 182 3.92 -6.72 -13.44
CA ALA A 182 3.69 -6.81 -12.00
C ALA A 182 3.87 -5.47 -11.31
N VAL A 183 3.00 -5.23 -10.34
CA VAL A 183 3.00 -4.03 -9.49
C VAL A 183 2.97 -4.48 -8.03
N ILE A 184 3.93 -3.99 -7.24
CA ILE A 184 3.98 -4.15 -5.79
C ILE A 184 3.71 -2.79 -5.16
N VAL A 185 2.74 -2.72 -4.27
CA VAL A 185 2.41 -1.52 -3.51
C VAL A 185 2.48 -1.82 -2.02
N GLY A 186 2.62 -0.81 -1.19
CA GLY A 186 2.50 -1.01 0.25
C GLY A 186 3.21 0.01 1.11
N ASP A 187 2.98 -0.13 2.41
CA ASP A 187 3.76 0.52 3.45
C ASP A 187 5.08 -0.24 3.66
N MET A 188 6.14 0.32 3.12
CA MET A 188 7.48 -0.27 3.22
C MET A 188 8.18 0.10 4.54
N ASN A 189 7.59 0.99 5.36
CA ASN A 189 8.20 1.52 6.58
C ASN A 189 9.63 2.03 6.36
N ALA A 190 9.90 2.55 5.18
CA ALA A 190 11.23 2.89 4.71
C ALA A 190 11.15 4.05 3.70
N ASP A 191 11.99 5.05 3.87
CA ASP A 191 12.11 6.17 2.95
C ASP A 191 12.69 5.73 1.59
N TYR A 192 12.57 6.58 0.56
CA TYR A 192 13.05 6.30 -0.79
C TYR A 192 14.53 5.91 -0.86
N ASN A 193 15.41 6.59 -0.11
CA ASN A 193 16.86 6.37 -0.14
C ASN A 193 17.33 5.24 0.81
N THR A 194 16.62 4.14 0.87
CA THR A 194 16.89 3.03 1.78
C THR A 194 17.25 1.73 1.06
N LYS A 195 17.74 0.75 1.83
CA LYS A 195 18.02 -0.61 1.32
C LYS A 195 16.80 -1.28 0.68
N VAL A 196 15.59 -0.97 1.14
CA VAL A 196 14.35 -1.52 0.61
C VAL A 196 14.15 -1.09 -0.84
N VAL A 197 14.23 0.22 -1.11
CA VAL A 197 14.08 0.74 -2.48
C VAL A 197 15.22 0.26 -3.36
N GLN A 198 16.47 0.25 -2.85
CA GLN A 198 17.61 -0.27 -3.59
C GLN A 198 17.46 -1.74 -3.95
N ALA A 199 16.91 -2.57 -3.06
CA ALA A 199 16.62 -3.97 -3.35
C ALA A 199 15.61 -4.12 -4.50
N ALA A 200 14.54 -3.32 -4.52
CA ALA A 200 13.58 -3.33 -5.62
C ALA A 200 14.23 -2.93 -6.96
N LEU A 201 14.99 -1.84 -6.98
CA LEU A 201 15.69 -1.36 -8.18
C LEU A 201 16.70 -2.40 -8.71
N ALA A 202 17.47 -3.01 -7.81
CA ALA A 202 18.45 -4.06 -8.16
C ALA A 202 17.79 -5.32 -8.75
N ASN A 203 16.53 -5.60 -8.39
CA ASN A 203 15.73 -6.70 -8.93
C ASN A 203 14.92 -6.32 -10.19
N GLY A 204 15.25 -5.21 -10.84
CA GLY A 204 14.65 -4.80 -12.12
C GLY A 204 13.25 -4.19 -12.01
N TYR A 205 12.87 -3.73 -10.82
CA TYR A 205 11.70 -2.88 -10.64
C TYR A 205 12.07 -1.41 -10.91
N VAL A 206 11.10 -0.62 -11.30
CA VAL A 206 11.18 0.84 -11.34
C VAL A 206 10.24 1.40 -10.28
N HIS A 207 10.61 2.49 -9.65
CA HIS A 207 9.73 3.18 -8.72
C HIS A 207 8.65 3.95 -9.49
N GLY A 208 7.40 3.88 -9.03
CA GLY A 208 6.26 4.50 -9.72
C GLY A 208 6.40 5.99 -9.92
N HIS A 209 6.99 6.70 -8.94
CA HIS A 209 7.31 8.12 -9.07
C HIS A 209 8.32 8.37 -10.22
N ASP A 210 9.43 7.62 -10.26
CA ASP A 210 10.49 7.85 -11.25
C ASP A 210 10.08 7.45 -12.67
N ALA A 211 9.13 6.51 -12.78
CA ALA A 211 8.60 6.05 -14.06
C ALA A 211 7.50 6.97 -14.62
N ALA A 212 6.91 7.84 -13.80
CA ALA A 212 5.77 8.66 -14.17
C ALA A 212 6.14 9.78 -15.16
N VAL A 213 5.21 10.04 -16.08
CA VAL A 213 5.31 11.17 -17.04
C VAL A 213 4.79 12.46 -16.40
N GLU A 214 3.76 12.35 -15.56
CA GLU A 214 3.09 13.48 -14.91
C GLU A 214 2.99 13.26 -13.39
N TYR A 215 3.04 14.36 -12.67
CA TYR A 215 2.88 14.41 -11.21
C TYR A 215 1.80 15.43 -10.86
N ALA A 216 0.87 15.06 -9.98
CA ALA A 216 -0.16 15.99 -9.52
C ALA A 216 0.16 16.56 -8.14
N ASN A 217 0.52 15.70 -7.18
CA ASN A 217 0.84 16.08 -5.80
C ASN A 217 2.12 15.39 -5.29
N ASN A 218 3.16 15.36 -6.11
CA ASN A 218 4.42 14.69 -5.80
C ASN A 218 5.19 15.31 -4.63
N GLU A 219 4.94 16.58 -4.31
CA GLU A 219 5.54 17.27 -3.18
C GLU A 219 4.88 16.91 -1.83
N HIS A 220 3.69 16.30 -1.88
CA HIS A 220 2.99 15.90 -0.69
C HIS A 220 3.52 14.54 -0.23
N GLY A 221 4.30 14.53 0.84
CA GLY A 221 4.69 13.34 1.56
C GLY A 221 3.50 12.75 2.33
N TYR A 222 3.76 11.72 3.14
CA TYR A 222 2.79 11.30 4.13
C TYR A 222 2.58 12.42 5.15
N HIS A 223 1.40 12.53 5.73
CA HIS A 223 1.26 13.33 6.94
C HIS A 223 1.18 12.41 8.15
N TRP A 224 1.68 12.89 9.25
CA TRP A 224 1.60 12.21 10.52
C TRP A 224 0.82 13.07 11.51
N CYS A 225 -0.21 12.49 12.09
CA CYS A 225 -0.95 13.13 13.16
C CYS A 225 -0.23 12.88 14.48
N GLY A 226 0.64 13.78 14.86
CA GLY A 226 1.33 13.74 16.15
C GLY A 226 0.38 13.99 17.33
N LYS A 227 0.94 13.98 18.54
CA LYS A 227 0.23 14.21 19.81
C LYS A 227 -0.55 15.54 19.85
N ASP A 228 -0.13 16.50 19.04
CA ASP A 228 -0.71 17.85 19.03
C ASP A 228 -1.95 17.99 18.12
N GLY A 229 -2.42 16.89 17.52
CA GLY A 229 -3.59 16.83 16.67
C GLY A 229 -3.30 17.03 15.21
N PHE A 230 -4.37 17.08 14.41
CA PHE A 230 -4.26 17.31 13.00
C PHE A 230 -3.67 18.68 12.74
N VAL A 231 -2.50 18.69 12.18
CA VAL A 231 -1.92 19.88 11.58
C VAL A 231 -2.34 19.93 10.11
N PRO A 232 -2.51 21.12 9.54
CA PRO A 232 -2.68 21.27 8.10
C PRO A 232 -1.58 20.49 7.36
N TYR A 233 -1.95 19.96 6.22
CA TYR A 233 -1.04 19.18 5.39
C TYR A 233 0.22 20.02 5.08
N VAL A 234 1.37 19.55 5.53
CA VAL A 234 2.65 20.18 5.21
C VAL A 234 3.28 19.35 4.10
N PRO A 235 3.44 19.91 2.88
CA PRO A 235 4.12 19.21 1.80
C PRO A 235 5.52 18.78 2.23
N LYS A 236 5.88 17.54 1.91
CA LYS A 236 7.23 17.01 2.10
C LYS A 236 7.72 16.40 0.80
N PRO A 237 9.03 16.40 0.55
CA PRO A 237 9.60 15.69 -0.58
C PRO A 237 9.12 14.23 -0.63
N PHE A 238 8.92 13.69 -1.84
CA PHE A 238 8.43 12.32 -2.01
C PHE A 238 9.39 11.28 -1.39
N GLU A 239 10.68 11.59 -1.30
CA GLU A 239 11.70 10.76 -0.69
C GLU A 239 11.45 10.43 0.79
N ASN A 240 10.68 11.26 1.47
CA ASN A 240 10.29 11.04 2.87
C ASN A 240 9.00 10.21 3.01
N GLY A 241 8.40 9.78 1.92
CA GLY A 241 7.26 8.87 1.95
C GLY A 241 7.70 7.44 2.21
N ILE A 242 6.90 6.68 2.96
CA ILE A 242 7.16 5.27 3.28
C ILE A 242 6.21 4.31 2.56
N ASP A 243 5.23 4.86 1.86
CA ASP A 243 4.32 4.14 0.96
C ASP A 243 4.86 4.19 -0.46
N HIS A 244 5.16 3.04 -1.05
CA HIS A 244 5.82 2.94 -2.34
C HIS A 244 5.02 2.09 -3.34
N ILE A 245 5.28 2.34 -4.63
CA ILE A 245 4.79 1.55 -5.75
C ILE A 245 5.98 1.15 -6.60
N PHE A 246 6.18 -0.15 -6.79
CA PHE A 246 7.23 -0.73 -7.63
C PHE A 246 6.62 -1.49 -8.81
N ILE A 247 7.21 -1.33 -9.99
CA ILE A 247 6.67 -1.88 -11.25
C ILE A 247 7.76 -2.62 -11.99
N THR A 248 7.44 -3.80 -12.52
CA THR A 248 8.32 -4.54 -13.44
C THR A 248 7.53 -5.12 -14.60
N GLY A 249 8.19 -5.34 -15.73
CA GLY A 249 7.55 -5.84 -16.94
C GLY A 249 6.79 -4.79 -17.75
N ALA A 250 6.99 -3.50 -17.47
CA ALA A 250 6.38 -2.39 -18.19
C ALA A 250 7.36 -1.71 -19.14
N PRO A 251 6.93 -1.27 -20.34
CA PRO A 251 7.75 -0.44 -21.21
C PRO A 251 7.94 0.97 -20.62
N LYS A 252 8.97 1.68 -21.11
CA LYS A 252 9.19 3.07 -20.72
C LYS A 252 7.98 3.95 -21.10
N GLY A 253 7.58 4.85 -20.19
CA GLY A 253 6.45 5.74 -20.39
C GLY A 253 5.06 5.10 -20.13
N PHE A 254 5.05 3.87 -19.63
CA PHE A 254 3.83 3.16 -19.27
C PHE A 254 3.10 3.78 -18.08
N VAL A 255 3.83 4.30 -17.09
CA VAL A 255 3.27 5.06 -15.97
C VAL A 255 2.99 6.48 -16.45
N ARG A 256 1.72 6.80 -16.60
CA ARG A 256 1.29 8.11 -17.09
C ARG A 256 1.30 9.17 -16.01
N ARG A 257 0.93 8.78 -14.81
CA ARG A 257 0.79 9.70 -13.68
C ARG A 257 1.12 9.02 -12.36
N PHE A 258 1.76 9.78 -11.47
CA PHE A 258 1.92 9.47 -10.05
C PHE A 258 1.24 10.56 -9.23
N ASP A 259 0.55 10.19 -8.16
CA ASP A 259 -0.11 11.15 -7.29
C ASP A 259 -0.16 10.65 -5.84
N ARG A 260 -0.36 11.59 -4.92
CA ARG A 260 -0.67 11.37 -3.51
C ARG A 260 -1.98 12.05 -3.17
N VAL A 261 -2.79 11.41 -2.34
CA VAL A 261 -4.10 11.95 -1.97
C VAL A 261 -3.97 12.83 -0.73
N THR A 262 -4.49 14.03 -0.81
CA THR A 262 -4.37 15.04 0.25
C THR A 262 -5.62 15.92 0.46
N PRO A 263 -6.87 15.42 0.34
CA PRO A 263 -8.02 16.24 0.63
C PRO A 263 -8.13 16.53 2.13
N ASP A 264 -8.56 17.72 2.50
CA ASP A 264 -8.64 18.14 3.90
C ASP A 264 -9.45 17.18 4.78
N TYR A 265 -10.53 16.59 4.22
CA TYR A 265 -11.35 15.64 4.98
C TYR A 265 -10.63 14.34 5.28
N TYR A 266 -9.55 14.02 4.57
CA TYR A 266 -8.78 12.79 4.74
C TYR A 266 -7.80 12.89 5.92
N LEU A 267 -7.40 14.10 6.33
CA LEU A 267 -6.46 14.30 7.44
C LEU A 267 -6.83 13.51 8.71
N PRO A 268 -8.10 13.51 9.15
CA PRO A 268 -8.52 12.74 10.34
C PRO A 268 -8.76 11.24 10.07
N VAL A 269 -8.44 10.72 8.91
CA VAL A 269 -8.83 9.37 8.53
C VAL A 269 -7.69 8.37 8.63
N SER A 270 -6.47 8.75 8.28
CA SER A 270 -5.27 7.93 8.42
C SER A 270 -4.06 8.82 8.69
N ASP A 271 -3.03 8.26 9.32
CA ASP A 271 -1.72 8.89 9.45
C ASP A 271 -0.84 8.68 8.19
N HIS A 272 -1.37 8.02 7.17
CA HIS A 272 -0.77 7.84 5.86
C HIS A 272 -1.55 8.53 4.75
N SER A 273 -0.85 9.05 3.75
CA SER A 273 -1.44 9.54 2.50
C SER A 273 -1.40 8.43 1.44
N PRO A 274 -2.55 8.03 0.89
CA PRO A 274 -2.57 7.08 -0.21
C PRO A 274 -1.75 7.56 -1.39
N VAL A 275 -1.04 6.64 -2.05
CA VAL A 275 -0.30 6.88 -3.28
C VAL A 275 -0.90 6.06 -4.41
N TRP A 276 -0.96 6.62 -5.62
CA TRP A 276 -1.50 5.90 -6.76
C TRP A 276 -0.78 6.27 -8.06
N ILE A 277 -0.91 5.38 -9.03
CA ILE A 277 -0.42 5.57 -10.39
C ILE A 277 -1.53 5.30 -11.40
N ASP A 278 -1.47 6.02 -12.51
CA ASP A 278 -2.16 5.65 -13.75
C ASP A 278 -1.17 4.96 -14.68
N ILE A 279 -1.58 3.82 -15.20
CA ILE A 279 -0.86 3.08 -16.22
C ILE A 279 -1.67 3.01 -17.51
N ASP A 280 -1.01 3.12 -18.66
CA ASP A 280 -1.64 3.05 -19.99
C ASP A 280 -0.73 2.31 -20.98
N GLU A 281 -1.19 1.14 -21.43
CA GLU A 281 -0.55 0.28 -22.43
C GLU A 281 -1.35 0.22 -23.72
#